data_ac3fe5c58d7fe337018faf781e690e1a
#
_entry.id   ac3fe5c58d7fe337018faf781e690e1a
#
_cell.length_a   1.000
_cell.length_b   1.000
_cell.length_c   1.000
_cell.angle_alpha   90.00
_cell.angle_beta   90.00
_cell.angle_gamma   90.00
#
_symmetry.space_group_name_H-M   'P 1'
#
loop_
_entity.id
_entity.type
_entity.pdbx_description
1 polymer ?
#
loop_
_entity_poly.entity_id
_entity_poly.type
_entity_poly.pdbx_seq_one_letter_code
_entity_poly.pdbx_strand_id
1 'polypeptide(L)'
;KVGEYSLGNRQWIRSWNSLVWTPEANRRLNRTSYDIAASDDSDLTWARHYSEVAGTMPVVGLDEFVVRRGSDPATFLRFKIQVTTEGKVKLEFGDTAGLSLWIDGQPTPIGEQWEGDLGEGIHEFVLAINRNERREPLRIELVDASSNSATCQVVLDP
;
A
#
# COMPACT_ATOMS: atom_id res chain seq x y z
N LYS A 1 1.63 31.42 8.71
CA LYS A 1 1.61 30.12 8.37
C LYS A 1 2.60 29.20 9.04
N VAL A 2 3.13 29.59 10.05
CA VAL A 2 4.13 28.83 10.74
C VAL A 2 3.62 27.47 11.21
N GLY A 3 2.50 27.47 11.86
CA GLY A 3 1.96 26.24 12.45
C GLY A 3 1.66 25.17 11.43
N GLU A 4 1.38 25.60 10.25
CA GLU A 4 1.00 24.66 9.22
C GLU A 4 2.15 23.81 8.79
N TYR A 5 3.36 24.23 9.05
CA TYR A 5 4.52 23.49 8.61
C TYR A 5 4.61 22.15 9.29
N SER A 6 4.28 22.10 10.55
CA SER A 6 4.40 20.85 11.29
C SER A 6 3.18 19.97 11.13
N LEU A 7 2.04 20.52 10.74
CA LEU A 7 0.79 19.76 10.67
C LEU A 7 0.35 19.44 9.26
N GLY A 8 0.63 20.35 8.33
CA GLY A 8 0.09 20.25 6.99
C GLY A 8 0.69 19.16 6.14
N ASN A 9 1.81 18.58 6.58
CA ASN A 9 2.52 17.61 5.76
C ASN A 9 2.30 16.17 6.21
N ARG A 10 1.33 15.95 7.11
CA ARG A 10 0.94 14.60 7.49
C ARG A 10 -0.35 14.26 6.78
N GLN A 11 -0.33 13.18 6.02
CA GLN A 11 -1.49 12.75 5.25
C GLN A 11 -1.74 11.27 5.50
N TRP A 12 -2.98 10.93 5.82
CA TRP A 12 -3.39 9.54 5.87
C TRP A 12 -3.57 9.00 4.46
N ILE A 13 -3.17 7.76 4.23
CA ILE A 13 -3.54 7.09 3.01
C ILE A 13 -5.04 6.86 3.05
N ARG A 14 -5.77 7.52 2.16
CA ARG A 14 -7.23 7.54 2.18
C ARG A 14 -7.88 6.73 1.09
N SER A 15 -7.26 6.68 -0.08
CA SER A 15 -7.79 5.95 -1.23
C SER A 15 -6.98 4.70 -1.45
N TRP A 16 -7.68 3.59 -1.55
CA TRP A 16 -7.08 2.27 -1.67
C TRP A 16 -7.75 1.49 -2.78
N ASN A 17 -7.03 0.53 -3.36
CA ASN A 17 -7.65 -0.52 -4.16
C ASN A 17 -7.39 -1.85 -3.49
N SER A 18 -8.40 -2.72 -3.48
CA SER A 18 -8.22 -4.09 -3.04
C SER A 18 -8.33 -5.02 -4.23
N LEU A 19 -7.52 -6.06 -4.25
CA LEU A 19 -7.59 -7.05 -5.32
C LEU A 19 -8.86 -7.87 -5.15
N VAL A 20 -9.65 -7.93 -6.21
CA VAL A 20 -10.91 -8.67 -6.22
C VAL A 20 -10.63 -10.11 -6.60
N TRP A 21 -11.21 -11.05 -5.86
CA TRP A 21 -11.07 -12.45 -6.21
C TRP A 21 -11.82 -12.73 -7.51
N THR A 22 -11.10 -13.21 -8.50
CA THR A 22 -11.66 -13.70 -9.74
C THR A 22 -10.95 -15.00 -10.09
N PRO A 23 -11.54 -15.89 -10.89
CA PRO A 23 -10.83 -17.09 -11.32
C PRO A 23 -9.52 -16.77 -11.99
N GLU A 24 -9.46 -15.68 -12.79
CA GLU A 24 -8.26 -15.26 -13.49
C GLU A 24 -7.17 -14.82 -12.50
N ALA A 25 -7.53 -13.98 -11.54
CA ALA A 25 -6.58 -13.49 -10.53
C ALA A 25 -6.04 -14.65 -9.70
N ASN A 26 -6.92 -15.54 -9.26
CA ASN A 26 -6.52 -16.71 -8.48
C ASN A 26 -5.56 -17.59 -9.24
N ARG A 27 -5.85 -17.83 -10.53
CA ARG A 27 -5.00 -18.63 -11.38
C ARG A 27 -3.62 -18.00 -11.58
N ARG A 28 -3.59 -16.69 -11.80
CA ARG A 28 -2.33 -15.97 -11.98
C ARG A 28 -1.47 -16.05 -10.73
N LEU A 29 -2.06 -15.79 -9.57
CA LEU A 29 -1.34 -15.85 -8.30
C LEU A 29 -0.83 -17.27 -8.00
N ASN A 30 -1.63 -18.28 -8.29
CA ASN A 30 -1.24 -19.67 -8.05
C ASN A 30 -0.06 -20.11 -8.91
N ARG A 31 0.05 -19.57 -10.12
CA ARG A 31 1.09 -20.00 -11.06
C ARG A 31 2.41 -19.27 -10.86
N THR A 32 2.37 -18.05 -10.35
CA THR A 32 3.56 -17.21 -10.27
C THR A 32 3.98 -17.00 -8.83
N SER A 33 3.49 -15.95 -8.24
CA SER A 33 3.80 -15.59 -6.85
C SER A 33 3.01 -14.33 -6.51
N TYR A 34 3.20 -13.84 -5.30
CA TYR A 34 2.60 -12.59 -4.87
C TYR A 34 3.07 -11.40 -5.72
N ASP A 35 4.25 -11.51 -6.35
CA ASP A 35 4.77 -10.42 -7.18
C ASP A 35 3.82 -10.02 -8.30
N ILE A 36 2.98 -10.95 -8.75
CA ILE A 36 2.04 -10.64 -9.82
C ILE A 36 1.05 -9.55 -9.38
N ALA A 37 0.72 -9.48 -8.09
CA ALA A 37 -0.18 -8.46 -7.59
C ALA A 37 0.42 -7.07 -7.66
N ALA A 38 1.75 -6.98 -7.68
CA ALA A 38 2.46 -5.72 -7.80
C ALA A 38 2.81 -5.38 -9.24
N SER A 39 2.44 -6.23 -10.20
CA SER A 39 2.65 -5.98 -11.61
C SER A 39 1.40 -5.32 -12.19
N ASP A 40 1.55 -4.78 -13.41
CA ASP A 40 0.44 -4.16 -14.11
C ASP A 40 -0.27 -5.22 -14.98
N ASP A 41 -0.78 -6.26 -14.33
CA ASP A 41 -1.41 -7.38 -15.03
C ASP A 41 -2.89 -7.09 -15.27
N SER A 42 -3.30 -7.14 -16.54
CA SER A 42 -4.65 -6.81 -16.93
C SER A 42 -5.68 -7.87 -16.52
N ASP A 43 -5.23 -9.05 -16.12
CA ASP A 43 -6.13 -10.09 -15.61
C ASP A 43 -6.56 -9.84 -14.17
N LEU A 44 -5.95 -8.85 -13.51
CA LEU A 44 -6.28 -8.51 -12.14
C LEU A 44 -7.33 -7.40 -12.12
N THR A 45 -8.30 -7.54 -11.24
CA THR A 45 -9.36 -6.55 -11.03
C THR A 45 -9.22 -5.96 -9.64
N TRP A 46 -9.26 -4.63 -9.56
CA TRP A 46 -9.09 -3.92 -8.31
C TRP A 46 -10.36 -3.11 -7.99
N ALA A 47 -10.78 -3.14 -6.75
CA ALA A 47 -11.95 -2.39 -6.28
C ALA A 47 -11.48 -1.21 -5.41
N ARG A 48 -12.16 -0.08 -5.57
CA ARG A 48 -11.83 1.13 -4.83
C ARG A 48 -12.42 1.10 -3.43
N HIS A 49 -11.62 1.55 -2.47
CA HIS A 49 -12.04 1.71 -1.08
C HIS A 49 -11.48 3.00 -0.52
N TYR A 50 -12.10 3.48 0.54
CA TYR A 50 -11.62 4.67 1.24
C TYR A 50 -11.43 4.33 2.70
N SER A 51 -10.39 4.92 3.31
CA SER A 51 -10.17 4.81 4.73
C SER A 51 -11.33 5.44 5.50
N GLU A 52 -11.54 4.97 6.71
CA GLU A 52 -12.50 5.58 7.61
C GLU A 52 -12.00 6.95 8.06
N VAL A 53 -12.87 7.72 8.69
CA VAL A 53 -12.57 9.10 9.10
C VAL A 53 -11.30 9.17 9.94
N ALA A 54 -11.06 8.16 10.79
CA ALA A 54 -9.88 8.11 11.63
C ALA A 54 -8.61 7.69 10.88
N GLY A 55 -8.68 7.49 9.56
CA GLY A 55 -7.54 7.10 8.75
C GLY A 55 -7.27 5.62 8.70
N THR A 56 -8.14 4.80 9.27
CA THR A 56 -7.95 3.35 9.28
C THR A 56 -8.59 2.72 8.05
N MET A 57 -7.90 1.73 7.47
CA MET A 57 -8.43 0.93 6.37
C MET A 57 -8.72 -0.47 6.90
N PRO A 58 -10.00 -0.83 7.04
CA PRO A 58 -10.35 -2.18 7.50
C PRO A 58 -9.91 -3.22 6.48
N VAL A 59 -9.42 -4.35 6.98
CA VAL A 59 -9.03 -5.47 6.12
C VAL A 59 -10.02 -6.63 6.22
N VAL A 60 -10.78 -6.68 7.28
CA VAL A 60 -11.80 -7.72 7.46
C VAL A 60 -12.91 -7.49 6.43
N GLY A 61 -13.28 -8.56 5.73
CA GLY A 61 -14.30 -8.46 4.68
C GLY A 61 -13.75 -8.26 3.28
N LEU A 62 -12.46 -7.99 3.14
CA LEU A 62 -11.83 -7.93 1.82
C LEU A 62 -11.53 -9.34 1.33
N ASP A 63 -11.44 -9.48 0.00
CA ASP A 63 -11.21 -10.78 -0.61
C ASP A 63 -9.87 -11.37 -0.19
N GLU A 64 -9.86 -12.69 -0.02
CA GLU A 64 -8.67 -13.43 0.37
C GLU A 64 -8.29 -14.39 -0.73
N PHE A 65 -6.98 -14.59 -0.89
CA PHE A 65 -6.42 -15.49 -1.88
C PHE A 65 -5.57 -16.55 -1.19
N VAL A 66 -5.75 -17.81 -1.56
CA VAL A 66 -4.86 -18.87 -1.15
C VAL A 66 -4.01 -19.20 -2.36
N VAL A 67 -2.78 -18.70 -2.38
CA VAL A 67 -1.91 -18.77 -3.55
C VAL A 67 -1.42 -20.19 -3.80
N ARG A 68 -1.15 -20.93 -2.75
CA ARG A 68 -0.76 -22.34 -2.85
C ARG A 68 -1.53 -23.12 -1.83
N ARG A 69 -1.80 -24.39 -2.18
CA ARG A 69 -2.46 -25.27 -1.24
C ARG A 69 -1.68 -25.33 0.06
N GLY A 70 -2.34 -25.03 1.17
CA GLY A 70 -1.73 -25.01 2.47
C GLY A 70 -1.06 -23.72 2.87
N SER A 71 -1.00 -22.73 1.98
CA SER A 71 -0.47 -21.42 2.34
C SER A 71 -1.53 -20.60 3.08
N ASP A 72 -1.06 -19.60 3.84
CA ASP A 72 -1.96 -18.70 4.55
C ASP A 72 -2.72 -17.81 3.57
N PRO A 73 -3.99 -17.50 3.86
CA PRO A 73 -4.74 -16.59 3.00
C PRO A 73 -4.11 -15.19 3.01
N ALA A 74 -4.14 -14.53 1.87
CA ALA A 74 -3.59 -13.19 1.72
C ALA A 74 -4.60 -12.25 1.09
N THR A 75 -4.59 -11.01 1.54
CA THR A 75 -5.35 -9.91 0.94
C THR A 75 -4.35 -8.94 0.35
N PHE A 76 -4.67 -8.36 -0.82
CA PHE A 76 -3.77 -7.41 -1.49
C PHE A 76 -4.43 -6.05 -1.56
N LEU A 77 -3.72 -5.05 -1.08
CA LEU A 77 -4.14 -3.66 -1.14
C LEU A 77 -3.07 -2.84 -1.86
N ARG A 78 -3.51 -1.79 -2.53
CA ARG A 78 -2.55 -0.86 -3.14
C ARG A 78 -3.03 0.57 -2.96
N PHE A 79 -2.05 1.48 -2.97
CA PHE A 79 -2.31 2.91 -2.99
C PHE A 79 -1.22 3.58 -3.84
N LYS A 80 -1.44 4.84 -4.19
CA LYS A 80 -0.50 5.58 -5.02
C LYS A 80 -0.15 6.91 -4.37
N ILE A 81 1.08 7.33 -4.60
CA ILE A 81 1.59 8.63 -4.15
C ILE A 81 2.14 9.34 -5.37
N GLN A 82 1.77 10.62 -5.53
CA GLN A 82 2.31 11.45 -6.57
C GLN A 82 3.43 12.31 -6.01
N VAL A 83 4.59 12.23 -6.64
CA VAL A 83 5.75 13.06 -6.30
C VAL A 83 5.86 14.16 -7.32
N THR A 84 5.78 15.41 -6.87
CA THR A 84 5.92 16.57 -7.76
C THR A 84 7.32 17.13 -7.74
N THR A 85 8.04 16.99 -6.64
CA THR A 85 9.46 17.33 -6.55
C THR A 85 10.17 16.15 -5.94
N GLU A 86 11.13 15.60 -6.65
CA GLU A 86 11.83 14.40 -6.20
C GLU A 86 12.53 14.62 -4.85
N GLY A 87 12.70 13.54 -4.12
CA GLY A 87 13.33 13.56 -2.82
C GLY A 87 12.94 12.34 -2.02
N LYS A 88 13.11 12.44 -0.72
CA LYS A 88 12.79 11.32 0.18
C LYS A 88 11.32 11.35 0.52
N VAL A 89 10.69 10.19 0.39
CA VAL A 89 9.31 9.95 0.79
C VAL A 89 9.35 9.08 2.03
N LYS A 90 8.56 9.45 3.04
CA LYS A 90 8.52 8.71 4.29
C LYS A 90 7.10 8.27 4.59
N LEU A 91 6.96 7.00 4.92
CA LEU A 91 5.68 6.42 5.34
C LEU A 91 5.84 5.86 6.75
N GLU A 92 4.81 6.06 7.55
CA GLU A 92 4.73 5.45 8.87
C GLU A 92 3.65 4.38 8.83
N PHE A 93 4.06 3.14 9.11
CA PHE A 93 3.16 1.99 9.06
C PHE A 93 2.66 1.56 10.43
N GLY A 94 3.40 1.87 11.48
CA GLY A 94 3.11 1.33 12.79
C GLY A 94 3.40 -0.16 12.84
N ASP A 95 2.44 -0.95 13.31
CA ASP A 95 2.58 -2.40 13.39
C ASP A 95 2.53 -2.99 11.98
N THR A 96 3.56 -3.76 11.63
CA THR A 96 3.69 -4.37 10.30
C THR A 96 3.52 -5.87 10.31
N ALA A 97 2.96 -6.43 11.37
CA ALA A 97 2.72 -7.86 11.44
C ALA A 97 1.91 -8.33 10.22
N GLY A 98 2.42 -9.35 9.54
CA GLY A 98 1.76 -9.94 8.39
C GLY A 98 1.82 -9.14 7.11
N LEU A 99 2.59 -8.06 7.05
CA LEU A 99 2.66 -7.21 5.86
C LEU A 99 3.91 -7.48 5.02
N SER A 100 3.73 -7.46 3.72
CA SER A 100 4.82 -7.43 2.74
C SER A 100 4.55 -6.27 1.79
N LEU A 101 5.62 -5.62 1.31
CA LEU A 101 5.50 -4.39 0.54
C LEU A 101 6.24 -4.48 -0.78
N TRP A 102 5.60 -3.96 -1.82
CA TRP A 102 6.24 -3.72 -3.13
C TRP A 102 6.06 -2.24 -3.46
N ILE A 103 7.13 -1.64 -3.96
CA ILE A 103 7.08 -0.25 -4.45
C ILE A 103 7.46 -0.31 -5.93
N ASP A 104 6.55 0.14 -6.78
CA ASP A 104 6.73 0.12 -8.24
C ASP A 104 7.15 -1.27 -8.73
N GLY A 105 6.51 -2.29 -8.18
CA GLY A 105 6.75 -3.67 -8.57
C GLY A 105 7.95 -4.33 -7.90
N GLN A 106 8.71 -3.61 -7.07
CA GLN A 106 9.91 -4.14 -6.44
C GLN A 106 9.66 -4.52 -4.98
N PRO A 107 9.99 -5.76 -4.58
CA PRO A 107 9.88 -6.14 -3.17
C PRO A 107 10.73 -5.21 -2.32
N THR A 108 10.15 -4.75 -1.24
CA THR A 108 10.77 -3.74 -0.39
C THR A 108 10.65 -4.14 1.07
N PRO A 109 11.74 -4.13 1.85
CA PRO A 109 11.65 -4.41 3.28
C PRO A 109 10.73 -3.41 3.96
N ILE A 110 9.94 -3.89 4.91
CA ILE A 110 9.00 -3.04 5.64
C ILE A 110 9.35 -3.06 7.13
N GLY A 111 9.24 -1.90 7.76
CA GLY A 111 9.38 -1.74 9.20
C GLY A 111 8.32 -0.76 9.67
N GLU A 112 8.41 -0.29 10.90
CA GLU A 112 7.45 0.69 11.41
C GLU A 112 7.42 1.95 10.54
N GLN A 113 8.55 2.25 9.92
CA GLN A 113 8.68 3.37 8.98
C GLN A 113 9.42 2.88 7.74
N TRP A 114 9.10 3.50 6.63
CA TRP A 114 9.87 3.34 5.40
C TRP A 114 10.24 4.71 4.88
N GLU A 115 11.48 4.87 4.44
CA GLU A 115 11.94 6.12 3.86
C GLU A 115 12.83 5.79 2.66
N GLY A 116 12.60 6.46 1.54
CA GLY A 116 13.40 6.22 0.34
C GLY A 116 13.26 7.33 -0.67
N ASP A 117 14.20 7.41 -1.58
CA ASP A 117 14.19 8.41 -2.64
C ASP A 117 13.26 7.98 -3.76
N LEU A 118 12.35 8.86 -4.15
CA LEU A 118 11.46 8.63 -5.28
C LEU A 118 11.53 9.80 -6.24
N GLY A 119 11.56 9.50 -7.53
CA GLY A 119 11.55 10.51 -8.58
C GLY A 119 10.17 11.09 -8.82
N GLU A 120 10.09 12.13 -9.64
CA GLU A 120 8.82 12.73 -10.01
C GLU A 120 7.93 11.71 -10.69
N GLY A 121 6.63 11.80 -10.44
CA GLY A 121 5.65 10.93 -11.03
C GLY A 121 4.80 10.21 -9.99
N ILE A 122 4.00 9.24 -10.47
CA ILE A 122 3.13 8.45 -9.61
C ILE A 122 3.83 7.15 -9.29
N HIS A 123 3.87 6.81 -8.00
CA HIS A 123 4.46 5.58 -7.50
C HIS A 123 3.39 4.71 -6.88
N GLU A 124 3.45 3.42 -7.18
CA GLU A 124 2.46 2.46 -6.71
C GLU A 124 3.03 1.63 -5.58
N PHE A 125 2.26 1.54 -4.51
CA PHE A 125 2.60 0.76 -3.33
C PHE A 125 1.59 -0.37 -3.21
N VAL A 126 2.07 -1.60 -3.13
CA VAL A 126 1.22 -2.78 -2.97
C VAL A 126 1.60 -3.47 -1.68
N LEU A 127 0.59 -3.84 -0.92
CA LEU A 127 0.75 -4.58 0.33
C LEU A 127 0.07 -5.93 0.19
N ALA A 128 0.78 -6.98 0.59
CA ALA A 128 0.18 -8.29 0.81
C ALA A 128 0.01 -8.46 2.31
N ILE A 129 -1.17 -8.88 2.72
CA ILE A 129 -1.53 -9.01 4.11
C ILE A 129 -1.79 -10.48 4.41
N ASN A 130 -0.96 -11.08 5.25
CA ASN A 130 -1.18 -12.44 5.72
C ASN A 130 -2.34 -12.42 6.71
N ARG A 131 -3.49 -13.02 6.32
CA ARG A 131 -4.72 -12.91 7.09
C ARG A 131 -4.71 -13.78 8.34
N ASN A 132 -3.80 -14.75 8.44
CA ASN A 132 -3.62 -15.51 9.67
C ASN A 132 -2.80 -14.73 10.70
N GLU A 133 -1.93 -13.82 10.24
CA GLU A 133 -1.08 -13.04 11.12
C GLU A 133 -1.67 -11.67 11.43
N ARG A 134 -2.58 -11.20 10.59
CA ARG A 134 -3.13 -9.85 10.78
C ARG A 134 -4.61 -9.78 10.50
N ARG A 135 -5.35 -9.25 11.46
CA ARG A 135 -6.76 -8.88 11.32
C ARG A 135 -6.98 -7.40 11.59
N GLU A 136 -5.96 -6.73 12.14
CA GLU A 136 -6.05 -5.33 12.49
C GLU A 136 -6.12 -4.47 11.22
N PRO A 137 -6.87 -3.37 11.27
CA PRO A 137 -6.91 -2.46 10.13
C PRO A 137 -5.55 -1.81 9.90
N LEU A 138 -5.34 -1.27 8.70
CA LEU A 138 -4.14 -0.55 8.35
C LEU A 138 -4.33 0.92 8.63
N ARG A 139 -3.25 1.56 9.06
CA ARG A 139 -3.25 2.99 9.30
C ARG A 139 -1.89 3.52 8.88
N ILE A 140 -1.82 3.99 7.63
CA ILE A 140 -0.57 4.40 7.03
C ILE A 140 -0.59 5.90 6.81
N GLU A 141 0.49 6.54 7.19
CA GLU A 141 0.64 7.99 7.12
C GLU A 141 1.80 8.37 6.24
N LEU A 142 1.57 9.32 5.34
CA LEU A 142 2.62 9.96 4.57
C LEU A 142 3.06 11.18 5.37
N VAL A 143 4.35 11.24 5.71
CA VAL A 143 4.91 12.32 6.51
C VAL A 143 6.14 12.88 5.82
N ASP A 144 6.59 14.05 6.26
CA ASP A 144 7.84 14.61 5.73
C ASP A 144 9.02 13.79 6.22
N ALA A 145 9.97 13.58 5.33
CA ALA A 145 11.26 13.03 5.69
C ALA A 145 12.06 14.04 6.51
N SER A 146 13.05 13.54 7.25
CA SER A 146 13.86 14.42 8.11
C SER A 146 14.75 15.37 7.31
N SER A 147 15.11 14.99 6.08
CA SER A 147 15.94 15.83 5.22
C SER A 147 15.63 15.49 3.76
N ASN A 148 15.81 16.46 2.88
CA ASN A 148 15.57 16.30 1.44
C ASN A 148 14.20 15.71 1.13
N SER A 149 13.18 16.16 1.86
CA SER A 149 11.84 15.62 1.71
C SER A 149 11.27 15.95 0.34
N ALA A 150 10.70 14.95 -0.30
CA ALA A 150 10.00 15.13 -1.57
C ALA A 150 8.74 15.96 -1.34
N THR A 151 8.31 16.68 -2.39
CA THR A 151 6.98 17.25 -2.39
C THR A 151 6.05 16.22 -3.01
N CYS A 152 5.14 15.69 -2.22
CA CYS A 152 4.29 14.60 -2.66
C CYS A 152 2.94 14.62 -1.98
N GLN A 153 2.01 13.87 -2.54
CA GLN A 153 0.65 13.80 -2.00
C GLN A 153 0.04 12.45 -2.32
N VAL A 154 -0.92 12.05 -1.50
CA VAL A 154 -1.69 10.83 -1.72
C VAL A 154 -2.59 11.04 -2.94
N VAL A 155 -2.64 10.04 -3.83
CA VAL A 155 -3.55 10.07 -4.97
C VAL A 155 -4.92 9.65 -4.47
N LEU A 156 -5.91 10.54 -4.62
CA LEU A 156 -7.26 10.29 -4.10
C LEU A 156 -8.16 9.55 -5.08
N ASP A 157 -7.75 9.46 -6.33
CA ASP A 157 -8.54 8.78 -7.36
C ASP A 157 -7.60 7.89 -8.16
N PRO A 158 -7.19 6.79 -7.58
CA PRO A 158 -6.22 5.89 -8.22
C PRO A 158 -6.79 5.15 -9.43
#